data_fd59b7fc26d551bf318c37a318189e52
#
_entry.id   fd59b7fc26d551bf318c37a318189e52
#
_cell.length_a   1.000
_cell.length_b   1.000
_cell.length_c   1.000
_cell.angle_alpha   90.00
_cell.angle_beta   90.00
_cell.angle_gamma   90.00
#
_symmetry.space_group_name_H-M   'P 1'
#
loop_
_entity.id
_entity.type
_entity.pdbx_description
1 polymer ?
#
loop_
_entity_poly.entity_id
_entity_poly.type
_entity_poly.pdbx_seq_one_letter_code
_entity_poly.pdbx_strand_id
1 'polypeptide(L)'
;MQTKTIGVVIPIYNVEKYLKECLDSVINQTYTNLEIILVNDGSTDENSLNIAKEYTLKDKRITLFDKKNGGQSTARNVGIEYFSGEYKLKNKTQTIKENSLIEFNIEGNNPYEIYTVYKSYKAFNNEQDLTSFTYPIIDYIIFLDSDDYWELNCIEECVPRMDGVDVVWFDYRPLYDKVKRKHISQMTYFDYKNEIIITPKEWLEKARERRLFYFWFTWQGMINFDFFKNIKLKFIIGIFAEDCHFGVLLFALSKNIYVLSKQIYIYRLRELSSMNFTNKKWIIHPNSHLKKIDVFENSSITRLYYESASWMQIALDFIKFIDSNHYLSEGIKTHFLPVVCNKALTLQRFDKDPLCLKKHTKNLKIYIQNQPLGAVDRVKKYLSYKLTKELSRKKGILRLTLPFSVIRVSLQHQKGFIEYKKNIKRDVLNKRLPLEFYRDYQQALTLKNQKLIQSLHDIGLKIMSLKG
;
A
#
# COMPACT_ATOMS: atom_id res chain seq x y z
N MET A 1 28.05 -23.73 -6.16
CA MET A 1 26.64 -23.34 -6.45
C MET A 1 26.64 -22.35 -7.60
N GLN A 2 25.72 -22.48 -8.55
CA GLN A 2 25.59 -21.49 -9.64
C GLN A 2 25.15 -20.15 -9.04
N THR A 3 25.80 -19.07 -9.42
CA THR A 3 25.49 -17.71 -8.91
C THR A 3 24.09 -17.33 -9.38
N LYS A 4 23.20 -16.99 -8.46
CA LYS A 4 21.83 -16.57 -8.73
C LYS A 4 21.78 -15.16 -9.33
N THR A 5 20.91 -14.91 -10.27
CA THR A 5 20.70 -13.57 -10.86
C THR A 5 19.47 -12.92 -10.22
N ILE A 6 19.64 -11.69 -9.72
CA ILE A 6 18.60 -10.95 -9.00
C ILE A 6 18.07 -9.81 -9.87
N GLY A 7 16.79 -9.84 -10.18
CA GLY A 7 16.08 -8.73 -10.82
C GLY A 7 15.66 -7.69 -9.78
N VAL A 8 16.12 -6.45 -9.96
CA VAL A 8 15.78 -5.30 -9.11
C VAL A 8 14.85 -4.37 -9.87
N VAL A 9 13.70 -3.97 -9.30
CA VAL A 9 12.77 -3.05 -9.93
C VAL A 9 12.60 -1.79 -9.08
N ILE A 10 12.88 -0.62 -9.68
CA ILE A 10 12.86 0.68 -9.00
C ILE A 10 11.91 1.64 -9.75
N PRO A 11 10.68 1.89 -9.26
CA PRO A 11 9.81 2.92 -9.80
C PRO A 11 10.32 4.32 -9.44
N ILE A 12 10.36 5.24 -10.40
CA ILE A 12 10.88 6.61 -10.24
C ILE A 12 9.76 7.60 -10.58
N TYR A 13 9.43 8.50 -9.65
CA TYR A 13 8.52 9.61 -9.91
C TYR A 13 8.80 10.79 -8.96
N ASN A 14 9.36 11.87 -9.49
CA ASN A 14 9.63 13.13 -8.76
C ASN A 14 10.44 12.92 -7.47
N VAL A 15 11.61 12.29 -7.58
CA VAL A 15 12.48 11.89 -6.46
C VAL A 15 13.93 12.37 -6.61
N GLU A 16 14.17 13.41 -7.38
CA GLU A 16 15.52 13.92 -7.69
C GLU A 16 16.44 14.08 -6.45
N LYS A 17 15.87 14.42 -5.29
CA LYS A 17 16.61 14.63 -4.04
C LYS A 17 17.15 13.35 -3.42
N TYR A 18 16.53 12.22 -3.68
CA TYR A 18 16.80 10.95 -3.01
C TYR A 18 17.36 9.88 -3.94
N LEU A 19 17.11 10.05 -5.26
CA LEU A 19 17.37 9.02 -6.26
C LEU A 19 18.83 8.60 -6.33
N LYS A 20 19.79 9.51 -6.16
CA LYS A 20 21.22 9.16 -6.17
C LYS A 20 21.58 8.22 -5.01
N GLU A 21 21.15 8.53 -3.80
CA GLU A 21 21.38 7.69 -2.62
C GLU A 21 20.74 6.29 -2.78
N CYS A 22 19.53 6.24 -3.33
CA CYS A 22 18.85 4.99 -3.68
C CYS A 22 19.70 4.16 -4.66
N LEU A 23 20.08 4.75 -5.80
CA LEU A 23 20.82 4.04 -6.85
C LEU A 23 22.24 3.65 -6.40
N ASP A 24 22.92 4.48 -5.62
CA ASP A 24 24.22 4.16 -5.05
C ASP A 24 24.14 2.93 -4.13
N SER A 25 23.06 2.80 -3.35
CA SER A 25 22.86 1.63 -2.49
C SER A 25 22.66 0.34 -3.27
N VAL A 26 22.17 0.42 -4.52
CA VAL A 26 21.92 -0.75 -5.38
C VAL A 26 23.16 -1.14 -6.17
N ILE A 27 23.82 -0.18 -6.83
CA ILE A 27 24.99 -0.49 -7.68
C ILE A 27 26.19 -0.96 -6.88
N ASN A 28 26.30 -0.56 -5.60
CA ASN A 28 27.37 -0.92 -4.67
C ASN A 28 27.03 -2.11 -3.75
N GLN A 29 25.96 -2.85 -4.02
CA GLN A 29 25.66 -4.08 -3.26
C GLN A 29 26.85 -5.05 -3.29
N THR A 30 27.13 -5.70 -2.15
CA THR A 30 28.19 -6.74 -2.05
C THR A 30 27.89 -7.92 -2.97
N TYR A 31 26.63 -8.23 -3.19
CA TYR A 31 26.18 -9.20 -4.19
C TYR A 31 26.04 -8.53 -5.56
N THR A 32 26.86 -8.89 -6.53
CA THR A 32 27.04 -8.13 -7.78
C THR A 32 26.22 -8.64 -8.98
N ASN A 33 25.72 -9.88 -8.94
CA ASN A 33 24.98 -10.47 -10.07
C ASN A 33 23.52 -9.97 -10.11
N LEU A 34 23.34 -8.72 -10.52
CA LEU A 34 22.09 -8.00 -10.57
C LEU A 34 21.72 -7.61 -12.00
N GLU A 35 20.41 -7.64 -12.29
CA GLU A 35 19.76 -6.97 -13.42
C GLU A 35 18.81 -5.91 -12.88
N ILE A 36 19.05 -4.65 -13.22
CA ILE A 36 18.41 -3.50 -12.57
C ILE A 36 17.49 -2.79 -13.55
N ILE A 37 16.21 -2.73 -13.23
CA ILE A 37 15.19 -2.02 -14.01
C ILE A 37 14.80 -0.75 -13.30
N LEU A 38 15.11 0.39 -13.91
CA LEU A 38 14.60 1.70 -13.53
C LEU A 38 13.37 2.01 -14.37
N VAL A 39 12.29 2.46 -13.77
CA VAL A 39 11.08 2.85 -14.50
C VAL A 39 10.70 4.27 -14.13
N ASN A 40 11.04 5.23 -15.01
CA ASN A 40 10.58 6.61 -14.88
C ASN A 40 9.09 6.68 -15.26
N ASP A 41 8.25 6.90 -14.28
CA ASP A 41 6.79 6.98 -14.43
C ASP A 41 6.33 8.41 -14.79
N GLY A 42 6.98 9.02 -15.78
CA GLY A 42 6.63 10.35 -16.26
C GLY A 42 6.92 11.43 -15.23
N SER A 43 8.11 11.43 -14.63
CA SER A 43 8.56 12.48 -13.71
C SER A 43 8.45 13.86 -14.34
N THR A 44 8.04 14.84 -13.55
CA THR A 44 7.86 16.24 -13.94
C THR A 44 8.81 17.20 -13.22
N ASP A 45 9.66 16.68 -12.33
CA ASP A 45 10.80 17.41 -11.78
C ASP A 45 11.94 17.50 -12.81
N GLU A 46 12.94 18.33 -12.55
CA GLU A 46 13.98 18.63 -13.53
C GLU A 46 14.96 17.46 -13.72
N ASN A 47 15.22 16.68 -12.67
CA ASN A 47 16.42 15.84 -12.63
C ASN A 47 16.17 14.34 -12.47
N SER A 48 15.00 13.86 -12.04
CA SER A 48 14.79 12.42 -11.81
C SER A 48 15.15 11.57 -13.04
N LEU A 49 14.64 11.93 -14.22
CA LEU A 49 14.96 11.21 -15.46
C LEU A 49 16.44 11.35 -15.84
N ASN A 50 17.05 12.55 -15.67
CA ASN A 50 18.45 12.79 -16.01
C ASN A 50 19.38 11.97 -15.12
N ILE A 51 19.11 11.91 -13.82
CA ILE A 51 19.84 11.05 -12.88
C ILE A 51 19.73 9.58 -13.29
N ALA A 52 18.53 9.11 -13.62
CA ALA A 52 18.34 7.74 -14.06
C ALA A 52 19.13 7.41 -15.34
N LYS A 53 19.18 8.32 -16.32
CA LYS A 53 20.01 8.20 -17.53
C LYS A 53 21.51 8.19 -17.22
N GLU A 54 21.97 9.05 -16.29
CA GLU A 54 23.35 9.10 -15.85
C GLU A 54 23.79 7.75 -15.26
N TYR A 55 22.99 7.16 -14.38
CA TYR A 55 23.29 5.85 -13.78
C TYR A 55 23.20 4.72 -14.80
N THR A 56 22.25 4.78 -15.72
CA THR A 56 22.17 3.81 -16.84
C THR A 56 23.41 3.82 -17.69
N LEU A 57 23.99 5.00 -17.95
CA LEU A 57 25.23 5.12 -18.70
C LEU A 57 26.44 4.56 -17.93
N LYS A 58 26.46 4.75 -16.61
CA LYS A 58 27.57 4.29 -15.74
C LYS A 58 27.61 2.77 -15.58
N ASP A 59 26.45 2.11 -15.43
CA ASP A 59 26.35 0.70 -15.06
C ASP A 59 25.60 -0.11 -16.11
N LYS A 60 26.30 -1.06 -16.75
CA LYS A 60 25.72 -1.93 -17.80
C LYS A 60 24.58 -2.84 -17.34
N ARG A 61 24.44 -3.06 -16.04
CA ARG A 61 23.37 -3.88 -15.43
C ARG A 61 22.03 -3.16 -15.45
N ILE A 62 22.01 -1.83 -15.70
CA ILE A 62 20.81 -1.01 -15.66
C ILE A 62 20.13 -0.98 -17.03
N THR A 63 18.79 -1.17 -17.03
CA THR A 63 17.89 -0.85 -18.12
C THR A 63 16.86 0.16 -17.62
N LEU A 64 16.72 1.29 -18.30
CA LEU A 64 15.79 2.37 -17.93
C LEU A 64 14.61 2.41 -18.89
N PHE A 65 13.41 2.36 -18.35
CA PHE A 65 12.16 2.60 -19.05
C PHE A 65 11.67 4.02 -18.75
N ASP A 66 11.42 4.79 -19.79
CA ASP A 66 10.75 6.10 -19.70
C ASP A 66 9.35 5.99 -20.25
N LYS A 67 8.31 6.29 -19.44
CA LYS A 67 6.91 6.07 -19.78
C LYS A 67 6.01 7.20 -19.32
N LYS A 68 4.80 7.26 -19.88
CA LYS A 68 3.74 8.13 -19.38
C LYS A 68 3.37 7.79 -17.94
N ASN A 69 3.04 8.82 -17.13
CA ASN A 69 2.60 8.61 -15.76
C ASN A 69 1.35 7.72 -15.69
N GLY A 70 1.48 6.58 -15.03
CA GLY A 70 0.41 5.61 -14.80
C GLY A 70 0.30 5.16 -13.34
N GLY A 71 1.17 5.69 -12.48
CA GLY A 71 1.27 5.35 -11.07
C GLY A 71 2.22 4.18 -10.78
N GLN A 72 2.60 4.06 -9.53
CA GLN A 72 3.60 3.12 -9.03
C GLN A 72 3.35 1.66 -9.43
N SER A 73 2.08 1.22 -9.43
CA SER A 73 1.69 -0.12 -9.90
C SER A 73 2.12 -0.39 -11.33
N THR A 74 1.93 0.59 -12.24
CA THR A 74 2.32 0.41 -13.65
C THR A 74 3.82 0.32 -13.80
N ALA A 75 4.58 1.12 -13.04
CA ALA A 75 6.03 1.09 -13.07
C ALA A 75 6.58 -0.26 -12.58
N ARG A 76 6.04 -0.80 -11.49
CA ARG A 76 6.44 -2.13 -11.00
C ARG A 76 6.05 -3.24 -11.97
N ASN A 77 4.86 -3.16 -12.57
CA ASN A 77 4.42 -4.14 -13.58
C ASN A 77 5.32 -4.13 -14.82
N VAL A 78 5.82 -2.96 -15.28
CA VAL A 78 6.79 -2.88 -16.37
C VAL A 78 8.04 -3.72 -16.07
N GLY A 79 8.59 -3.62 -14.85
CA GLY A 79 9.74 -4.43 -14.44
C GLY A 79 9.44 -5.93 -14.42
N ILE A 80 8.27 -6.32 -13.89
CA ILE A 80 7.82 -7.72 -13.86
C ILE A 80 7.69 -8.27 -15.29
N GLU A 81 7.03 -7.52 -16.17
CA GLU A 81 6.77 -7.92 -17.56
C GLU A 81 8.05 -7.99 -18.40
N TYR A 82 9.00 -7.08 -18.14
CA TYR A 82 10.30 -7.15 -18.78
C TYR A 82 11.05 -8.45 -18.43
N PHE A 83 11.16 -8.78 -17.16
CA PHE A 83 11.79 -10.02 -16.72
C PHE A 83 11.00 -11.28 -17.14
N SER A 84 9.70 -11.16 -17.38
CA SER A 84 8.87 -12.22 -17.93
C SER A 84 8.99 -12.39 -19.45
N GLY A 85 9.74 -11.50 -20.14
CA GLY A 85 9.92 -11.51 -21.59
C GLY A 85 8.66 -11.08 -22.37
N GLU A 86 7.76 -10.29 -21.73
CA GLU A 86 6.49 -9.86 -22.35
C GLU A 86 6.69 -8.72 -23.36
N TYR A 87 7.85 -8.03 -23.38
CA TYR A 87 8.13 -6.96 -24.33
C TYR A 87 8.95 -7.44 -25.52
N LYS A 88 8.76 -6.79 -26.66
CA LYS A 88 9.62 -6.91 -27.82
C LYS A 88 10.29 -5.56 -28.06
N LEU A 89 11.60 -5.51 -27.87
CA LEU A 89 12.38 -4.30 -28.02
C LEU A 89 12.90 -4.16 -29.45
N LYS A 90 12.66 -2.99 -30.07
CA LYS A 90 13.18 -2.63 -31.39
C LYS A 90 14.23 -1.54 -31.22
N ASN A 91 15.46 -1.86 -31.60
CA ASN A 91 16.56 -0.90 -31.57
C ASN A 91 16.31 0.30 -32.49
N LYS A 92 16.61 1.51 -31.97
CA LYS A 92 16.65 2.78 -32.72
C LYS A 92 18.06 3.23 -33.07
N THR A 93 19.04 2.76 -32.31
CA THR A 93 20.43 3.21 -32.43
C THR A 93 21.14 2.41 -33.51
N GLN A 94 21.67 3.07 -34.52
CA GLN A 94 22.35 2.41 -35.63
C GLN A 94 23.79 2.06 -35.30
N THR A 95 24.47 2.91 -34.52
CA THR A 95 25.92 2.77 -34.23
C THR A 95 26.16 2.92 -32.73
N ILE A 96 26.90 1.98 -32.14
CA ILE A 96 27.37 2.07 -30.76
C ILE A 96 28.46 3.14 -30.70
N LYS A 97 28.24 4.14 -29.83
CA LYS A 97 29.24 5.18 -29.52
C LYS A 97 29.62 5.10 -28.06
N GLU A 98 30.90 5.31 -27.78
CA GLU A 98 31.40 5.43 -26.43
C GLU A 98 30.65 6.53 -25.66
N ASN A 99 30.39 6.30 -24.38
CA ASN A 99 29.64 7.21 -23.52
C ASN A 99 28.25 7.62 -24.03
N SER A 100 27.55 6.72 -24.72
CA SER A 100 26.19 6.94 -25.18
C SER A 100 25.21 5.94 -24.55
N LEU A 101 23.93 6.32 -24.57
CA LEU A 101 22.82 5.41 -24.29
C LEU A 101 22.31 4.82 -25.62
N ILE A 102 22.06 3.53 -25.61
CA ILE A 102 21.42 2.81 -26.71
C ILE A 102 19.90 2.85 -26.45
N GLU A 103 19.13 3.22 -27.46
CA GLU A 103 17.69 3.44 -27.37
C GLU A 103 16.89 2.36 -28.08
N PHE A 104 15.80 1.95 -27.45
CA PHE A 104 14.85 0.99 -27.99
C PHE A 104 13.42 1.52 -27.88
N ASN A 105 12.57 1.10 -28.82
CA ASN A 105 11.10 1.20 -28.73
C ASN A 105 10.50 -0.14 -28.33
N ILE A 106 9.29 -0.09 -27.76
CA ILE A 106 8.44 -1.28 -27.67
C ILE A 106 7.79 -1.54 -29.03
N GLU A 107 7.94 -2.76 -29.54
CA GLU A 107 7.25 -3.22 -30.74
C GLU A 107 5.97 -3.98 -30.33
N GLY A 108 4.84 -3.62 -30.94
CA GLY A 108 3.54 -4.24 -30.66
C GLY A 108 2.78 -3.59 -29.50
N ASN A 109 2.24 -4.43 -28.59
CA ASN A 109 1.41 -3.95 -27.49
C ASN A 109 2.24 -3.20 -26.44
N ASN A 110 1.84 -1.95 -26.16
CA ASN A 110 2.48 -1.04 -25.20
C ASN A 110 1.44 -0.42 -24.26
N PRO A 111 0.86 -1.20 -23.34
CA PRO A 111 -0.28 -0.77 -22.52
C PRO A 111 0.09 0.34 -21.53
N TYR A 112 1.37 0.55 -21.22
CA TYR A 112 1.85 1.56 -20.29
C TYR A 112 2.40 2.81 -20.97
N GLU A 113 2.25 2.94 -22.30
CA GLU A 113 2.76 4.08 -23.08
C GLU A 113 4.24 4.37 -22.77
N ILE A 114 5.09 3.33 -22.92
CA ILE A 114 6.54 3.44 -22.80
C ILE A 114 7.05 4.20 -24.03
N TYR A 115 7.75 5.30 -23.80
CA TYR A 115 8.29 6.17 -24.85
C TYR A 115 9.60 5.65 -25.39
N THR A 116 10.50 5.26 -24.48
CA THR A 116 11.86 4.79 -24.85
C THR A 116 12.40 3.91 -23.73
N VAL A 117 13.18 2.90 -24.15
CA VAL A 117 13.98 2.08 -23.24
C VAL A 117 15.44 2.39 -23.50
N TYR A 118 16.22 2.63 -22.45
CA TYR A 118 17.64 2.98 -22.54
C TYR A 118 18.49 1.90 -21.90
N LYS A 119 19.66 1.63 -22.53
CA LYS A 119 20.70 0.79 -21.99
C LYS A 119 22.07 1.41 -22.24
N SER A 120 23.04 1.15 -21.37
CA SER A 120 24.42 1.62 -21.59
C SER A 120 25.03 0.99 -22.83
N TYR A 121 25.80 1.74 -23.61
CA TYR A 121 26.67 1.20 -24.64
C TYR A 121 27.58 0.06 -24.13
N LYS A 122 27.98 0.11 -22.86
CA LYS A 122 28.81 -0.92 -22.20
C LYS A 122 28.16 -2.30 -22.12
N ALA A 123 26.86 -2.40 -22.37
CA ALA A 123 26.13 -3.66 -22.38
C ALA A 123 26.30 -4.40 -23.73
N PHE A 124 26.90 -3.77 -24.76
CA PHE A 124 27.03 -4.28 -26.12
C PHE A 124 28.48 -4.26 -26.54
N ASN A 125 28.94 -5.36 -27.12
CA ASN A 125 30.34 -5.47 -27.59
C ASN A 125 30.51 -4.94 -29.03
N ASN A 126 29.45 -5.02 -29.85
CA ASN A 126 29.46 -4.63 -31.25
C ASN A 126 28.03 -4.31 -31.72
N GLU A 127 27.90 -3.84 -32.98
CA GLU A 127 26.61 -3.47 -33.56
C GLU A 127 25.68 -4.67 -33.79
N GLN A 128 26.22 -5.89 -33.94
CA GLN A 128 25.41 -7.09 -34.10
C GLN A 128 24.63 -7.43 -32.84
N ASP A 129 25.19 -7.12 -31.64
CA ASP A 129 24.52 -7.32 -30.35
C ASP A 129 23.25 -6.47 -30.24
N LEU A 130 23.15 -5.36 -30.99
CA LEU A 130 21.97 -4.49 -31.02
C LEU A 130 20.74 -5.17 -31.69
N THR A 131 20.96 -6.15 -32.51
CA THR A 131 19.90 -6.88 -33.26
C THR A 131 19.48 -8.16 -32.56
N SER A 132 20.30 -8.67 -31.65
CA SER A 132 20.10 -9.94 -30.94
C SER A 132 19.85 -9.74 -29.45
N PHE A 133 18.97 -8.79 -29.10
CA PHE A 133 18.67 -8.49 -27.70
C PHE A 133 18.12 -9.73 -26.97
N THR A 134 18.82 -10.17 -25.93
CA THR A 134 18.40 -11.30 -25.09
C THR A 134 17.93 -10.75 -23.73
N TYR A 135 16.74 -11.17 -23.32
CA TYR A 135 16.22 -10.81 -21.99
C TYR A 135 17.02 -11.52 -20.92
N PRO A 136 17.34 -10.83 -19.81
CA PRO A 136 18.01 -11.47 -18.70
C PRO A 136 17.08 -12.49 -18.03
N ILE A 137 17.65 -13.66 -17.74
CA ILE A 137 16.98 -14.68 -16.93
C ILE A 137 17.33 -14.40 -15.48
N ILE A 138 16.33 -14.18 -14.66
CA ILE A 138 16.50 -13.93 -13.22
C ILE A 138 15.95 -15.09 -12.40
N ASP A 139 16.60 -15.38 -11.27
CA ASP A 139 16.14 -16.38 -10.30
C ASP A 139 15.18 -15.76 -9.26
N TYR A 140 15.47 -14.53 -8.81
CA TYR A 140 14.70 -13.84 -7.79
C TYR A 140 14.43 -12.41 -8.21
N ILE A 141 13.30 -11.84 -7.73
CA ILE A 141 12.94 -10.44 -7.95
C ILE A 141 12.80 -9.71 -6.61
N ILE A 142 13.21 -8.45 -6.58
CA ILE A 142 13.09 -7.56 -5.42
C ILE A 142 12.73 -6.15 -5.89
N PHE A 143 11.96 -5.43 -5.06
CA PHE A 143 11.54 -4.05 -5.34
C PHE A 143 12.19 -3.08 -4.36
N LEU A 144 12.48 -1.86 -4.83
CA LEU A 144 12.98 -0.78 -4.00
C LEU A 144 12.26 0.51 -4.39
N ASP A 145 11.70 1.21 -3.41
CA ASP A 145 11.13 2.54 -3.64
C ASP A 145 12.25 3.59 -3.74
N SER A 146 12.17 4.46 -4.73
CA SER A 146 13.28 5.36 -5.13
C SER A 146 13.58 6.51 -4.18
N ASP A 147 12.84 6.67 -3.10
CA ASP A 147 13.12 7.59 -2.00
C ASP A 147 13.72 6.88 -0.75
N ASP A 148 13.91 5.55 -0.84
CA ASP A 148 14.51 4.68 0.17
C ASP A 148 15.87 4.16 -0.30
N TYR A 149 16.57 3.38 0.53
CA TYR A 149 17.81 2.72 0.17
C TYR A 149 18.07 1.45 1.00
N TRP A 150 18.99 0.61 0.53
CA TRP A 150 19.38 -0.64 1.19
C TRP A 150 20.70 -0.50 1.95
N GLU A 151 20.90 -1.33 2.97
CA GLU A 151 22.24 -1.67 3.45
C GLU A 151 23.02 -2.42 2.35
N LEU A 152 24.34 -2.25 2.30
CA LEU A 152 25.14 -2.79 1.19
C LEU A 152 25.14 -4.31 1.08
N ASN A 153 24.78 -5.02 2.14
CA ASN A 153 24.67 -6.48 2.19
C ASN A 153 23.22 -6.99 2.06
N CYS A 154 22.27 -6.14 1.67
CA CYS A 154 20.85 -6.51 1.63
C CYS A 154 20.60 -7.74 0.76
N ILE A 155 21.11 -7.75 -0.46
CA ILE A 155 20.92 -8.88 -1.39
C ILE A 155 21.70 -10.12 -0.90
N GLU A 156 22.92 -9.94 -0.43
CA GLU A 156 23.75 -11.03 0.12
C GLU A 156 23.09 -11.74 1.30
N GLU A 157 22.36 -11.01 2.14
CA GLU A 157 21.58 -11.57 3.25
C GLU A 157 20.35 -12.34 2.77
N CYS A 158 19.73 -11.93 1.66
CA CYS A 158 18.52 -12.58 1.16
C CYS A 158 18.82 -13.85 0.37
N VAL A 159 19.82 -13.85 -0.52
CA VAL A 159 20.06 -14.94 -1.48
C VAL A 159 20.19 -16.33 -0.85
N PRO A 160 21.02 -16.55 0.20
CA PRO A 160 21.15 -17.87 0.80
C PRO A 160 19.86 -18.35 1.51
N ARG A 161 18.98 -17.42 1.87
CA ARG A 161 17.71 -17.69 2.55
C ARG A 161 16.55 -17.98 1.60
N MET A 162 16.77 -17.83 0.30
CA MET A 162 15.79 -18.18 -0.74
C MET A 162 15.73 -19.70 -1.02
N ASP A 163 16.62 -20.47 -0.44
CA ASP A 163 16.62 -21.93 -0.64
C ASP A 163 15.37 -22.57 -0.02
N GLY A 164 14.58 -23.24 -0.84
CA GLY A 164 13.35 -23.93 -0.41
C GLY A 164 12.17 -23.04 0.00
N VAL A 165 12.24 -21.74 -0.27
CA VAL A 165 11.15 -20.79 0.03
C VAL A 165 10.74 -19.97 -1.21
N ASP A 166 9.52 -19.47 -1.21
CA ASP A 166 9.00 -18.61 -2.27
C ASP A 166 9.26 -17.12 -1.98
N VAL A 167 9.36 -16.74 -0.71
CA VAL A 167 9.56 -15.35 -0.27
C VAL A 167 10.54 -15.31 0.90
N VAL A 168 11.48 -14.39 0.86
CA VAL A 168 12.22 -13.90 2.02
C VAL A 168 11.62 -12.55 2.40
N TRP A 169 11.10 -12.44 3.63
CA TRP A 169 10.52 -11.23 4.18
C TRP A 169 11.43 -10.65 5.24
N PHE A 170 12.02 -9.47 5.00
CA PHE A 170 12.94 -8.81 5.92
C PHE A 170 12.32 -7.60 6.64
N ASP A 171 12.97 -7.17 7.71
CA ASP A 171 12.59 -5.97 8.47
C ASP A 171 13.30 -4.72 7.93
N TYR A 172 12.86 -3.56 8.39
CA TYR A 172 13.40 -2.27 7.99
C TYR A 172 13.52 -1.33 9.19
N ARG A 173 14.39 -0.34 9.06
CA ARG A 173 14.48 0.76 10.04
C ARG A 173 13.99 2.08 9.42
N PRO A 174 13.23 2.87 10.18
CA PRO A 174 12.75 4.16 9.69
C PRO A 174 13.87 5.22 9.75
N LEU A 175 13.99 5.99 8.67
CA LEU A 175 14.78 7.22 8.62
C LEU A 175 13.84 8.43 8.60
N TYR A 176 13.93 9.28 9.63
CA TYR A 176 13.04 10.42 9.79
C TYR A 176 13.61 11.67 9.12
N ASP A 177 13.05 12.07 7.97
CA ASP A 177 13.36 13.32 7.27
C ASP A 177 12.29 14.39 7.62
N LYS A 178 12.61 15.22 8.62
CA LYS A 178 11.73 16.31 9.14
C LYS A 178 10.35 15.87 9.64
N VAL A 179 10.15 14.59 9.92
CA VAL A 179 8.90 14.03 10.43
C VAL A 179 9.06 13.63 11.90
N LYS A 180 8.13 14.07 12.77
CA LYS A 180 8.15 13.76 14.20
C LYS A 180 7.28 12.54 14.59
N ARG A 181 6.76 11.79 13.62
CA ARG A 181 5.86 10.66 13.88
C ARG A 181 6.65 9.40 14.20
N LYS A 182 6.43 8.78 15.37
CA LYS A 182 6.97 7.45 15.67
C LYS A 182 6.40 6.42 14.69
N HIS A 183 7.26 5.63 14.08
CA HIS A 183 6.91 4.53 13.19
C HIS A 183 7.39 3.21 13.79
N ILE A 184 6.60 2.16 13.61
CA ILE A 184 6.90 0.79 14.06
C ILE A 184 6.81 -0.10 12.84
N SER A 185 7.79 -0.97 12.66
CA SER A 185 7.82 -1.89 11.51
C SER A 185 6.70 -2.92 11.57
N GLN A 186 6.32 -3.43 10.40
CA GLN A 186 5.30 -4.46 10.31
C GLN A 186 5.74 -5.76 11.02
N MET A 187 7.01 -6.13 10.90
CA MET A 187 7.57 -7.29 11.56
C MET A 187 7.46 -7.19 13.08
N THR A 188 7.65 -5.99 13.65
CA THR A 188 7.39 -5.70 15.08
C THR A 188 5.92 -5.90 15.46
N TYR A 189 4.97 -5.51 14.60
CA TYR A 189 3.54 -5.77 14.82
C TYR A 189 3.22 -7.26 14.85
N PHE A 190 3.86 -8.03 13.98
CA PHE A 190 3.75 -9.50 13.97
C PHE A 190 4.51 -10.18 15.11
N ASP A 191 5.39 -9.45 15.82
CA ASP A 191 6.22 -9.97 16.92
C ASP A 191 7.18 -11.09 16.50
N TYR A 192 7.73 -10.98 15.27
CA TYR A 192 8.82 -11.83 14.83
C TYR A 192 10.15 -11.24 15.28
N LYS A 193 10.87 -11.97 16.13
CA LYS A 193 12.16 -11.55 16.71
C LYS A 193 13.34 -12.37 16.17
N ASN A 194 13.06 -13.57 15.69
CA ASN A 194 14.06 -14.50 15.21
C ASN A 194 13.80 -14.86 13.75
N GLU A 195 14.85 -15.31 13.08
CA GLU A 195 14.74 -15.89 11.75
C GLU A 195 13.98 -17.23 11.82
N ILE A 196 12.99 -17.41 10.98
CA ILE A 196 12.12 -18.60 10.95
C ILE A 196 11.48 -18.78 9.57
N ILE A 197 11.28 -20.03 9.15
CA ILE A 197 10.43 -20.35 8.01
C ILE A 197 9.01 -20.57 8.52
N ILE A 198 8.06 -19.92 7.88
CA ILE A 198 6.63 -20.02 8.18
C ILE A 198 5.84 -20.40 6.93
N THR A 199 4.72 -21.04 7.15
CA THR A 199 3.70 -21.29 6.12
C THR A 199 2.73 -20.10 6.02
N PRO A 200 2.01 -19.94 4.90
CA PRO A 200 0.91 -18.97 4.79
C PRO A 200 -0.17 -19.12 5.85
N LYS A 201 -0.41 -20.35 6.31
CA LYS A 201 -1.37 -20.61 7.39
C LYS A 201 -0.89 -20.02 8.72
N GLU A 202 0.37 -20.22 9.08
CA GLU A 202 0.97 -19.67 10.31
C GLU A 202 1.04 -18.14 10.25
N TRP A 203 1.36 -17.56 9.09
CA TRP A 203 1.27 -16.12 8.88
C TRP A 203 -0.14 -15.57 9.14
N LEU A 204 -1.18 -16.22 8.60
CA LEU A 204 -2.56 -15.81 8.77
C LEU A 204 -3.04 -16.00 10.22
N GLU A 205 -2.66 -17.08 10.86
CA GLU A 205 -2.94 -17.33 12.29
C GLU A 205 -2.28 -16.25 13.17
N LYS A 206 -1.03 -15.87 12.86
CA LYS A 206 -0.32 -14.81 13.55
C LYS A 206 -0.99 -13.45 13.31
N ALA A 207 -1.42 -13.14 12.09
CA ALA A 207 -2.19 -11.94 11.79
C ALA A 207 -3.50 -11.87 12.60
N ARG A 208 -4.19 -13.00 12.75
CA ARG A 208 -5.41 -13.11 13.56
C ARG A 208 -5.15 -12.94 15.06
N GLU A 209 -4.14 -13.61 15.58
CA GLU A 209 -3.69 -13.51 16.98
C GLU A 209 -3.39 -12.05 17.33
N ARG A 210 -2.60 -11.37 16.48
CA ARG A 210 -2.17 -9.99 16.67
C ARG A 210 -3.23 -8.96 16.23
N ARG A 211 -4.35 -9.39 15.65
CA ARG A 211 -5.46 -8.54 15.13
C ARG A 211 -4.98 -7.53 14.09
N LEU A 212 -4.12 -7.98 13.19
CA LEU A 212 -3.57 -7.20 12.10
C LEU A 212 -4.43 -7.39 10.86
N PHE A 213 -5.29 -6.43 10.57
CA PHE A 213 -6.27 -6.47 9.47
C PHE A 213 -5.74 -5.88 8.16
N TYR A 214 -4.51 -5.40 8.16
CA TYR A 214 -3.77 -4.91 7.00
C TYR A 214 -2.43 -5.60 6.97
N PHE A 215 -2.03 -5.99 5.78
CA PHE A 215 -0.72 -6.53 5.51
C PHE A 215 -0.24 -5.93 4.19
N TRP A 216 0.88 -5.24 4.21
CA TRP A 216 1.49 -4.65 3.03
C TRP A 216 2.83 -5.33 2.77
N PHE A 217 3.09 -5.62 1.51
CA PHE A 217 4.36 -6.21 1.10
C PHE A 217 4.64 -5.80 -0.34
N THR A 218 5.84 -5.24 -0.57
CA THR A 218 6.39 -4.95 -1.90
C THR A 218 7.91 -4.90 -1.80
N TRP A 219 8.43 -3.87 -1.12
CA TRP A 219 9.86 -3.59 -0.98
C TRP A 219 10.50 -4.31 0.23
N GLN A 220 9.73 -5.01 1.02
CA GLN A 220 10.18 -5.67 2.27
C GLN A 220 10.68 -7.10 2.05
N GLY A 221 11.09 -7.48 0.83
CA GLY A 221 11.56 -8.85 0.63
C GLY A 221 11.94 -9.20 -0.80
N MET A 222 12.46 -10.41 -0.92
CA MET A 222 12.86 -11.04 -2.18
C MET A 222 11.90 -12.18 -2.50
N ILE A 223 11.56 -12.35 -3.77
CA ILE A 223 10.56 -13.31 -4.25
C ILE A 223 11.20 -14.25 -5.26
N ASN A 224 10.96 -15.55 -5.17
CA ASN A 224 11.31 -16.53 -6.18
C ASN A 224 10.60 -16.20 -7.50
N PHE A 225 11.34 -15.98 -8.58
CA PHE A 225 10.75 -15.46 -9.80
C PHE A 225 9.94 -16.51 -10.57
N ASP A 226 10.33 -17.78 -10.53
CA ASP A 226 9.53 -18.84 -11.16
C ASP A 226 8.21 -19.04 -10.41
N PHE A 227 8.21 -19.06 -9.10
CA PHE A 227 6.98 -19.04 -8.32
C PHE A 227 6.13 -17.82 -8.71
N PHE A 228 6.71 -16.62 -8.75
CA PHE A 228 6.01 -15.38 -9.03
C PHE A 228 5.36 -15.36 -10.41
N LYS A 229 6.06 -15.84 -11.45
CA LYS A 229 5.49 -16.03 -12.80
C LYS A 229 4.31 -16.99 -12.81
N ASN A 230 4.43 -18.12 -12.08
CA ASN A 230 3.41 -19.15 -12.04
C ASN A 230 2.10 -18.67 -11.42
N ILE A 231 2.16 -17.85 -10.37
CA ILE A 231 0.95 -17.29 -9.74
C ILE A 231 0.34 -16.13 -10.52
N LYS A 232 1.02 -15.60 -11.52
CA LYS A 232 0.58 -14.48 -12.40
C LYS A 232 0.08 -13.25 -11.63
N LEU A 233 0.65 -13.00 -10.46
CA LEU A 233 0.27 -11.86 -9.62
C LEU A 233 0.91 -10.59 -10.18
N LYS A 234 0.08 -9.56 -10.43
CA LYS A 234 0.50 -8.21 -10.82
C LYS A 234 -0.11 -7.18 -9.87
N PHE A 235 0.48 -5.98 -9.83
CA PHE A 235 -0.09 -4.86 -9.07
C PHE A 235 -1.35 -4.34 -9.76
N ILE A 236 -2.42 -4.12 -9.02
CA ILE A 236 -3.64 -3.49 -9.55
C ILE A 236 -3.32 -2.04 -9.93
N ILE A 237 -3.67 -1.67 -11.16
CA ILE A 237 -3.34 -0.36 -11.72
C ILE A 237 -4.32 0.70 -11.19
N GLY A 238 -3.77 1.88 -10.85
CA GLY A 238 -4.55 3.06 -10.51
C GLY A 238 -5.30 2.99 -9.19
N ILE A 239 -4.79 2.21 -8.23
CA ILE A 239 -5.32 2.14 -6.88
C ILE A 239 -4.33 2.68 -5.84
N PHE A 240 -4.87 3.04 -4.69
CA PHE A 240 -4.17 3.26 -3.43
C PHE A 240 -4.09 1.94 -2.66
N ALA A 241 -3.02 1.71 -1.89
CA ALA A 241 -2.78 0.49 -1.11
C ALA A 241 -2.66 -0.79 -1.98
N GLU A 242 -2.02 -0.67 -3.15
CA GLU A 242 -1.69 -1.79 -4.02
C GLU A 242 -0.77 -2.81 -3.34
N ASP A 243 0.05 -2.35 -2.41
CA ASP A 243 0.92 -3.14 -1.54
C ASP A 243 0.15 -4.06 -0.58
N CYS A 244 -1.01 -3.59 -0.08
CA CYS A 244 -1.89 -4.42 0.75
C CYS A 244 -2.54 -5.54 -0.05
N HIS A 245 -3.02 -5.26 -1.26
CA HIS A 245 -3.55 -6.29 -2.15
C HIS A 245 -2.48 -7.31 -2.51
N PHE A 246 -1.34 -6.82 -3.02
CA PHE A 246 -0.23 -7.63 -3.49
C PHE A 246 0.32 -8.52 -2.35
N GLY A 247 0.59 -7.93 -1.19
CA GLY A 247 1.15 -8.65 -0.04
C GLY A 247 0.27 -9.77 0.47
N VAL A 248 -1.03 -9.53 0.63
CA VAL A 248 -1.97 -10.54 1.09
C VAL A 248 -2.04 -11.72 0.13
N LEU A 249 -2.14 -11.47 -1.19
CA LEU A 249 -2.23 -12.55 -2.17
C LEU A 249 -0.90 -13.28 -2.38
N LEU A 250 0.23 -12.57 -2.40
CA LEU A 250 1.56 -13.17 -2.48
C LEU A 250 1.78 -14.17 -1.36
N PHE A 251 1.51 -13.76 -0.10
CA PHE A 251 1.69 -14.62 1.06
C PHE A 251 0.70 -15.77 1.08
N ALA A 252 -0.54 -15.54 0.70
CA ALA A 252 -1.55 -16.60 0.61
C ALA A 252 -1.23 -17.68 -0.44
N LEU A 253 -0.57 -17.30 -1.53
CA LEU A 253 -0.20 -18.20 -2.64
C LEU A 253 1.16 -18.87 -2.46
N SER A 254 2.01 -18.37 -1.56
CA SER A 254 3.31 -18.98 -1.26
C SER A 254 3.16 -20.35 -0.62
N LYS A 255 4.22 -21.17 -0.66
CA LYS A 255 4.33 -22.41 0.11
C LYS A 255 5.05 -22.16 1.43
N ASN A 256 6.21 -21.55 1.36
CA ASN A 256 7.06 -21.21 2.48
C ASN A 256 7.56 -19.77 2.39
N ILE A 257 7.65 -19.11 3.54
CA ILE A 257 8.11 -17.73 3.70
C ILE A 257 9.23 -17.74 4.75
N TYR A 258 10.40 -17.24 4.38
CA TYR A 258 11.48 -17.02 5.33
C TYR A 258 11.33 -15.65 5.96
N VAL A 259 11.16 -15.58 7.26
CA VAL A 259 11.15 -14.33 8.03
C VAL A 259 12.59 -14.02 8.43
N LEU A 260 13.14 -12.92 7.90
CA LEU A 260 14.47 -12.41 8.17
C LEU A 260 14.36 -11.18 9.07
N SER A 261 14.61 -11.31 10.36
CA SER A 261 14.45 -10.24 11.35
C SER A 261 15.55 -9.15 11.30
N LYS A 262 16.30 -9.06 10.19
CA LYS A 262 17.35 -8.06 9.98
C LYS A 262 16.79 -6.80 9.33
N GLN A 263 17.19 -5.63 9.82
CA GLN A 263 16.80 -4.32 9.30
C GLN A 263 17.76 -3.88 8.20
N ILE A 264 17.62 -4.47 7.02
CA ILE A 264 18.51 -4.27 5.86
C ILE A 264 17.95 -3.30 4.80
N TYR A 265 16.82 -2.69 5.10
CA TYR A 265 16.13 -1.67 4.30
C TYR A 265 15.95 -0.39 5.13
N ILE A 266 16.21 0.77 4.53
CA ILE A 266 16.07 2.07 5.17
C ILE A 266 14.86 2.78 4.60
N TYR A 267 13.78 2.81 5.38
CA TYR A 267 12.50 3.40 5.01
C TYR A 267 12.46 4.89 5.38
N ARG A 268 12.44 5.77 4.38
CA ARG A 268 12.45 7.22 4.57
C ARG A 268 11.04 7.77 4.81
N LEU A 269 10.83 8.30 5.99
CA LEU A 269 9.63 9.05 6.35
C LEU A 269 9.85 10.54 6.07
N ARG A 270 9.25 11.07 5.02
CA ARG A 270 9.35 12.47 4.60
C ARG A 270 8.00 13.20 4.63
N GLU A 271 8.02 14.53 4.72
CA GLU A 271 6.79 15.33 4.83
C GLU A 271 5.84 15.20 3.63
N LEU A 272 6.37 14.99 2.43
CA LEU A 272 5.62 14.89 1.18
C LEU A 272 5.41 13.44 0.70
N SER A 273 5.64 12.46 1.57
CA SER A 273 5.34 11.06 1.26
C SER A 273 3.85 10.87 0.97
N SER A 274 3.51 9.94 0.09
CA SER A 274 2.14 9.53 -0.19
C SER A 274 1.34 9.12 1.06
N MET A 275 2.02 8.77 2.15
CA MET A 275 1.45 8.40 3.45
C MET A 275 1.33 9.57 4.44
N ASN A 276 1.95 10.73 4.19
CA ASN A 276 1.99 11.90 5.09
C ASN A 276 1.10 13.05 4.62
N PHE A 277 -0.20 12.95 4.88
CA PHE A 277 -1.18 13.91 4.41
C PHE A 277 -1.75 14.82 5.52
N THR A 278 -0.91 15.26 6.42
CA THR A 278 -1.31 16.26 7.40
C THR A 278 -1.34 17.65 6.77
N ASN A 279 -2.55 18.20 6.58
CA ASN A 279 -2.83 19.62 6.31
C ASN A 279 -2.37 20.27 4.98
N LYS A 280 -1.86 19.52 3.99
CA LYS A 280 -1.57 20.08 2.66
C LYS A 280 -2.66 19.68 1.67
N LYS A 281 -3.06 20.65 0.83
CA LYS A 281 -4.02 20.44 -0.25
C LYS A 281 -3.45 19.40 -1.22
N TRP A 282 -4.12 18.26 -1.38
CA TRP A 282 -3.72 17.26 -2.37
C TRP A 282 -3.95 17.81 -3.78
N ILE A 283 -2.89 17.97 -4.54
CA ILE A 283 -2.92 18.52 -5.89
C ILE A 283 -2.72 17.38 -6.87
N ILE A 284 -3.71 17.17 -7.74
CA ILE A 284 -3.61 16.23 -8.85
C ILE A 284 -2.99 16.99 -10.04
N HIS A 285 -1.80 16.55 -10.46
CA HIS A 285 -1.14 17.13 -11.63
C HIS A 285 -1.99 16.86 -12.89
N PRO A 286 -2.08 17.81 -13.84
CA PRO A 286 -2.88 17.63 -15.06
C PRO A 286 -2.56 16.37 -15.86
N ASN A 287 -1.31 15.96 -15.88
CA ASN A 287 -0.83 14.76 -16.59
C ASN A 287 -0.90 13.47 -15.73
N SER A 288 -1.42 13.54 -14.49
CA SER A 288 -1.57 12.38 -13.64
C SER A 288 -2.66 11.45 -14.14
N HIS A 289 -2.42 10.14 -14.03
CA HIS A 289 -3.43 9.08 -14.27
C HIS A 289 -4.70 9.26 -13.40
N LEU A 290 -4.59 10.01 -12.29
CA LEU A 290 -5.70 10.32 -11.39
C LEU A 290 -6.60 11.47 -11.89
N LYS A 291 -6.25 12.16 -12.98
CA LYS A 291 -7.04 13.29 -13.50
C LYS A 291 -8.49 12.92 -13.81
N LYS A 292 -8.72 11.69 -14.25
CA LYS A 292 -10.08 11.16 -14.54
C LYS A 292 -11.03 11.13 -13.35
N ILE A 293 -10.51 11.13 -12.11
CA ILE A 293 -11.33 11.13 -10.89
C ILE A 293 -11.45 12.53 -10.25
N ASP A 294 -10.80 13.54 -10.81
CA ASP A 294 -10.81 14.92 -10.32
C ASP A 294 -12.10 15.66 -10.76
N VAL A 295 -13.24 15.13 -10.34
CA VAL A 295 -14.58 15.63 -10.73
C VAL A 295 -15.35 16.28 -9.57
N PHE A 296 -14.76 16.32 -8.37
CA PHE A 296 -15.45 16.77 -7.15
C PHE A 296 -15.15 18.22 -6.77
N GLU A 297 -14.30 18.93 -7.50
CA GLU A 297 -13.89 20.33 -7.23
C GLU A 297 -13.29 20.55 -5.81
N ASN A 298 -13.05 19.45 -5.10
CA ASN A 298 -12.50 19.44 -3.76
C ASN A 298 -11.50 18.29 -3.62
N SER A 299 -10.23 18.62 -3.44
CA SER A 299 -9.13 17.64 -3.40
C SER A 299 -9.26 16.60 -2.28
N SER A 300 -9.84 16.99 -1.14
CA SER A 300 -10.06 16.05 -0.02
C SER A 300 -11.16 15.05 -0.34
N ILE A 301 -12.22 15.49 -1.02
CA ILE A 301 -13.32 14.61 -1.46
C ILE A 301 -12.83 13.69 -2.57
N THR A 302 -12.11 14.24 -3.58
CA THR A 302 -11.49 13.44 -4.65
C THR A 302 -10.59 12.33 -4.07
N ARG A 303 -9.78 12.68 -3.10
CA ARG A 303 -8.91 11.72 -2.42
C ARG A 303 -9.69 10.64 -1.68
N LEU A 304 -10.69 11.03 -0.89
CA LEU A 304 -11.51 10.06 -0.15
C LEU A 304 -12.27 9.12 -1.11
N TYR A 305 -12.71 9.64 -2.26
CA TYR A 305 -13.27 8.83 -3.33
C TYR A 305 -12.22 7.85 -3.87
N TYR A 306 -11.00 8.33 -4.19
CA TYR A 306 -9.92 7.49 -4.69
C TYR A 306 -9.59 6.34 -3.73
N GLU A 307 -9.42 6.64 -2.44
CA GLU A 307 -9.17 5.62 -1.42
C GLU A 307 -10.32 4.59 -1.36
N SER A 308 -11.57 5.06 -1.36
CA SER A 308 -12.74 4.17 -1.30
C SER A 308 -12.90 3.30 -2.55
N ALA A 309 -12.61 3.87 -3.73
CA ALA A 309 -12.63 3.17 -5.00
C ALA A 309 -11.52 2.10 -5.08
N SER A 310 -10.34 2.42 -4.56
CA SER A 310 -9.21 1.48 -4.46
C SER A 310 -9.57 0.28 -3.59
N TRP A 311 -10.12 0.53 -2.40
CA TRP A 311 -10.58 -0.55 -1.53
C TRP A 311 -11.69 -1.40 -2.16
N MET A 312 -12.53 -0.81 -3.03
CA MET A 312 -13.53 -1.57 -3.79
C MET A 312 -12.86 -2.54 -4.78
N GLN A 313 -11.84 -2.08 -5.51
CA GLN A 313 -11.13 -2.94 -6.46
C GLN A 313 -10.39 -4.07 -5.73
N ILE A 314 -9.74 -3.78 -4.60
CA ILE A 314 -9.12 -4.79 -3.74
C ILE A 314 -10.16 -5.82 -3.23
N ALA A 315 -11.33 -5.34 -2.78
CA ALA A 315 -12.40 -6.23 -2.32
C ALA A 315 -12.87 -7.19 -3.41
N LEU A 316 -13.08 -6.67 -4.62
CA LEU A 316 -13.51 -7.48 -5.76
C LEU A 316 -12.49 -8.55 -6.15
N ASP A 317 -11.21 -8.22 -6.06
CA ASP A 317 -10.15 -9.15 -6.39
C ASP A 317 -9.94 -10.22 -5.28
N PHE A 318 -10.05 -9.83 -4.00
CA PHE A 318 -10.09 -10.81 -2.91
C PHE A 318 -11.28 -11.77 -3.02
N ILE A 319 -12.45 -11.29 -3.49
CA ILE A 319 -13.62 -12.16 -3.74
C ILE A 319 -13.30 -13.17 -4.83
N LYS A 320 -12.66 -12.76 -5.93
CA LYS A 320 -12.21 -13.70 -6.99
C LYS A 320 -11.26 -14.77 -6.44
N PHE A 321 -10.32 -14.36 -5.57
CA PHE A 321 -9.42 -15.32 -4.92
C PHE A 321 -10.19 -16.31 -4.03
N ILE A 322 -11.18 -15.83 -3.27
CA ILE A 322 -12.03 -16.68 -2.42
C ILE A 322 -12.81 -17.68 -3.26
N ASP A 323 -13.37 -17.23 -4.39
CA ASP A 323 -14.14 -18.06 -5.30
C ASP A 323 -13.29 -19.13 -6.03
N SER A 324 -11.95 -19.00 -6.02
CA SER A 324 -11.03 -20.02 -6.53
C SER A 324 -10.89 -21.26 -5.63
N ASN A 325 -11.54 -21.26 -4.47
CA ASN A 325 -11.49 -22.34 -3.47
C ASN A 325 -10.08 -22.71 -2.99
N HIS A 326 -9.16 -21.74 -2.97
CA HIS A 326 -7.86 -21.93 -2.37
C HIS A 326 -7.99 -22.25 -0.87
N TYR A 327 -7.09 -23.09 -0.31
CA TYR A 327 -7.19 -23.54 1.09
C TYR A 327 -7.20 -22.41 2.15
N LEU A 328 -6.70 -21.22 1.81
CA LEU A 328 -6.78 -20.02 2.64
C LEU A 328 -7.97 -19.10 2.34
N SER A 329 -8.83 -19.46 1.38
CA SER A 329 -9.98 -18.63 0.98
C SER A 329 -10.85 -18.23 2.16
N GLU A 330 -11.20 -19.17 3.04
CA GLU A 330 -12.00 -18.86 4.23
C GLU A 330 -11.25 -17.97 5.23
N GLY A 331 -9.91 -18.10 5.28
CA GLY A 331 -9.06 -17.24 6.08
C GLY A 331 -9.06 -15.79 5.61
N ILE A 332 -8.87 -15.56 4.32
CA ILE A 332 -8.92 -14.22 3.70
C ILE A 332 -10.32 -13.62 3.83
N LYS A 333 -11.37 -14.42 3.56
CA LYS A 333 -12.78 -14.04 3.66
C LYS A 333 -13.17 -13.55 5.06
N THR A 334 -12.67 -14.19 6.11
CA THR A 334 -13.06 -13.90 7.48
C THR A 334 -12.16 -12.86 8.15
N HIS A 335 -10.92 -12.67 7.71
CA HIS A 335 -9.94 -11.80 8.37
C HIS A 335 -9.71 -10.47 7.62
N PHE A 336 -9.28 -10.50 6.37
CA PHE A 336 -8.92 -9.29 5.62
C PHE A 336 -10.11 -8.66 4.88
N LEU A 337 -10.89 -9.47 4.16
CA LEU A 337 -11.96 -8.99 3.29
C LEU A 337 -12.99 -8.09 4.01
N PRO A 338 -13.45 -8.36 5.24
CA PRO A 338 -14.46 -7.54 5.88
C PRO A 338 -14.01 -6.10 6.15
N VAL A 339 -12.73 -5.88 6.47
CA VAL A 339 -12.17 -4.54 6.69
C VAL A 339 -12.06 -3.78 5.38
N VAL A 340 -11.60 -4.45 4.32
CA VAL A 340 -11.55 -3.92 2.96
C VAL A 340 -12.94 -3.53 2.47
N CYS A 341 -13.95 -4.41 2.65
CA CYS A 341 -15.33 -4.13 2.31
C CYS A 341 -15.91 -2.92 3.07
N ASN A 342 -15.62 -2.77 4.35
CA ASN A 342 -16.06 -1.62 5.14
C ASN A 342 -15.54 -0.29 4.57
N LYS A 343 -14.27 -0.25 4.13
CA LYS A 343 -13.69 0.93 3.48
C LYS A 343 -14.30 1.17 2.10
N ALA A 344 -14.49 0.11 1.30
CA ALA A 344 -15.11 0.17 -0.02
C ALA A 344 -16.55 0.72 0.03
N LEU A 345 -17.34 0.37 1.03
CA LEU A 345 -18.71 0.86 1.20
C LEU A 345 -18.82 2.37 1.43
N THR A 346 -17.71 3.04 1.73
CA THR A 346 -17.66 4.51 1.79
C THR A 346 -18.02 5.14 0.44
N LEU A 347 -17.86 4.41 -0.69
CA LEU A 347 -18.30 4.83 -2.02
C LEU A 347 -19.78 5.22 -2.09
N GLN A 348 -20.65 4.65 -1.25
CA GLN A 348 -22.07 4.99 -1.20
C GLN A 348 -22.35 6.45 -0.83
N ARG A 349 -21.37 7.16 -0.22
CA ARG A 349 -21.51 8.54 0.27
C ARG A 349 -21.26 9.61 -0.81
N PHE A 350 -20.71 9.21 -1.96
CA PHE A 350 -20.40 10.17 -3.03
C PHE A 350 -21.57 10.28 -4.01
N ASP A 351 -21.85 11.48 -4.48
CA ASP A 351 -22.88 11.70 -5.49
C ASP A 351 -22.37 11.30 -6.89
N LYS A 352 -21.11 11.62 -7.19
CA LYS A 352 -20.44 11.23 -8.44
C LYS A 352 -19.68 9.92 -8.28
N ASP A 353 -19.62 9.12 -9.34
CA ASP A 353 -18.90 7.83 -9.39
C ASP A 353 -18.18 7.66 -10.74
N PRO A 354 -17.09 8.42 -10.97
CA PRO A 354 -16.39 8.41 -12.27
C PRO A 354 -15.80 7.05 -12.65
N LEU A 355 -15.59 6.14 -11.70
CA LEU A 355 -15.09 4.78 -11.96
C LEU A 355 -16.21 3.72 -12.02
N CYS A 356 -17.48 4.12 -11.90
CA CYS A 356 -18.65 3.23 -11.97
C CYS A 356 -18.59 2.02 -10.99
N LEU A 357 -18.02 2.22 -9.80
CA LEU A 357 -17.81 1.14 -8.82
C LEU A 357 -18.91 1.00 -7.78
N LYS A 358 -19.78 2.00 -7.61
CA LYS A 358 -20.89 1.94 -6.63
C LYS A 358 -21.83 0.76 -6.83
N LYS A 359 -22.02 0.29 -8.08
CA LYS A 359 -22.87 -0.86 -8.41
C LYS A 359 -22.49 -2.11 -7.63
N HIS A 360 -21.20 -2.27 -7.28
CA HIS A 360 -20.69 -3.44 -6.56
C HIS A 360 -20.93 -3.38 -5.03
N THR A 361 -21.32 -2.23 -4.47
CA THR A 361 -21.47 -2.06 -3.02
C THR A 361 -22.53 -2.96 -2.40
N LYS A 362 -23.57 -3.32 -3.16
CA LYS A 362 -24.65 -4.21 -2.69
C LYS A 362 -24.09 -5.60 -2.32
N ASN A 363 -23.18 -6.12 -3.13
CA ASN A 363 -22.63 -7.47 -2.99
C ASN A 363 -21.64 -7.57 -1.81
N LEU A 364 -21.08 -6.45 -1.36
CA LEU A 364 -20.11 -6.47 -0.26
C LEU A 364 -20.72 -6.58 1.13
N LYS A 365 -22.00 -6.28 1.29
CA LYS A 365 -22.66 -6.26 2.61
C LYS A 365 -22.63 -7.61 3.32
N ILE A 366 -22.68 -8.71 2.58
CA ILE A 366 -22.65 -10.08 3.12
C ILE A 366 -21.33 -10.40 3.84
N TYR A 367 -20.21 -9.81 3.39
CA TYR A 367 -18.89 -10.05 3.97
C TYR A 367 -18.62 -9.25 5.26
N ILE A 368 -19.51 -8.30 5.61
CA ILE A 368 -19.34 -7.43 6.78
C ILE A 368 -20.22 -7.89 7.96
N GLN A 369 -21.32 -8.60 7.68
CA GLN A 369 -22.32 -8.94 8.70
C GLN A 369 -21.79 -9.78 9.86
N ASN A 370 -20.69 -10.50 9.67
CA ASN A 370 -20.12 -11.43 10.65
C ASN A 370 -18.87 -10.88 11.39
N GLN A 371 -18.48 -9.62 11.18
CA GLN A 371 -17.36 -9.07 11.93
C GLN A 371 -17.77 -8.70 13.36
N PRO A 372 -17.00 -9.11 14.36
CA PRO A 372 -17.07 -8.46 15.65
C PRO A 372 -16.59 -7.01 15.43
N LEU A 373 -17.54 -6.09 15.26
CA LEU A 373 -17.29 -4.65 15.19
C LEU A 373 -16.36 -4.30 16.34
N GLY A 374 -15.24 -3.66 16.06
CA GLY A 374 -14.36 -3.14 17.09
C GLY A 374 -15.18 -2.32 18.07
N ALA A 375 -14.83 -2.31 19.34
CA ALA A 375 -15.62 -1.66 20.38
C ALA A 375 -16.00 -0.21 20.02
N VAL A 376 -15.08 0.52 19.37
CA VAL A 376 -15.30 1.92 18.92
C VAL A 376 -16.35 2.00 17.80
N ASP A 377 -16.37 1.06 16.88
CA ASP A 377 -17.32 1.06 15.76
C ASP A 377 -18.71 0.61 16.19
N ARG A 378 -18.79 -0.29 17.17
CA ARG A 378 -20.07 -0.63 17.83
C ARG A 378 -20.67 0.57 18.52
N VAL A 379 -19.84 1.33 19.25
CA VAL A 379 -20.25 2.57 19.93
C VAL A 379 -20.70 3.64 18.93
N LYS A 380 -19.95 3.84 17.83
CA LYS A 380 -20.32 4.80 16.77
C LYS A 380 -21.65 4.40 16.09
N LYS A 381 -21.80 3.13 15.74
CA LYS A 381 -23.00 2.62 15.08
C LYS A 381 -24.23 2.72 16.00
N TYR A 382 -24.06 2.40 17.27
CA TYR A 382 -25.12 2.50 18.27
C TYR A 382 -25.54 3.95 18.53
N LEU A 383 -24.60 4.86 18.71
CA LEU A 383 -24.88 6.29 18.92
C LEU A 383 -25.50 6.93 17.69
N SER A 384 -24.96 6.68 16.49
CA SER A 384 -25.52 7.17 15.23
C SER A 384 -26.92 6.63 14.99
N TYR A 385 -27.15 5.36 15.25
CA TYR A 385 -28.48 4.74 15.14
C TYR A 385 -29.50 5.37 16.09
N LYS A 386 -29.13 5.57 17.37
CA LYS A 386 -30.03 6.21 18.35
C LYS A 386 -30.33 7.66 17.99
N LEU A 387 -29.32 8.44 17.57
CA LEU A 387 -29.51 9.81 17.14
C LEU A 387 -30.40 9.89 15.87
N THR A 388 -30.17 9.04 14.88
CA THR A 388 -31.00 8.98 13.65
C THR A 388 -32.44 8.59 14.00
N LYS A 389 -32.63 7.63 14.92
CA LYS A 389 -33.97 7.21 15.37
C LYS A 389 -34.72 8.33 16.11
N GLU A 390 -34.04 9.11 16.95
CA GLU A 390 -34.61 10.27 17.62
C GLU A 390 -34.93 11.41 16.66
N LEU A 391 -34.05 11.67 15.67
CA LEU A 391 -34.26 12.68 14.63
C LEU A 391 -35.45 12.33 13.73
N SER A 392 -35.61 11.05 13.37
CA SER A 392 -36.73 10.60 12.50
C SER A 392 -38.08 10.51 13.21
N ARG A 393 -38.10 10.37 14.54
CA ARG A 393 -39.33 10.32 15.33
C ARG A 393 -40.00 11.67 15.52
N LYS A 394 -39.27 12.79 15.35
CA LYS A 394 -39.75 14.12 15.67
C LYS A 394 -40.08 14.92 14.40
N LYS A 395 -41.39 15.17 14.19
CA LYS A 395 -41.93 16.00 13.09
C LYS A 395 -42.57 17.29 13.66
N GLY A 396 -42.51 18.39 12.92
CA GLY A 396 -43.16 19.65 13.26
C GLY A 396 -42.62 20.35 14.51
N ILE A 397 -43.49 20.88 15.35
CA ILE A 397 -43.22 21.66 16.57
C ILE A 397 -42.33 20.86 17.57
N LEU A 398 -42.38 19.56 17.55
CA LEU A 398 -41.54 18.68 18.36
C LEU A 398 -40.05 18.81 18.05
N ARG A 399 -39.65 19.50 16.97
CA ARG A 399 -38.23 19.87 16.71
C ARG A 399 -37.62 20.73 17.81
N LEU A 400 -38.40 21.54 18.50
CA LEU A 400 -37.94 22.34 19.64
C LEU A 400 -37.44 21.52 20.84
N THR A 401 -37.90 20.27 20.98
CA THR A 401 -37.43 19.36 22.03
C THR A 401 -36.26 18.47 21.61
N LEU A 402 -35.74 18.66 20.36
CA LEU A 402 -34.64 17.90 19.81
C LEU A 402 -33.36 17.97 20.67
N PRO A 403 -32.95 19.16 21.18
CA PRO A 403 -31.77 19.27 22.05
C PRO A 403 -31.86 18.39 23.30
N PHE A 404 -33.00 18.36 23.95
CA PHE A 404 -33.23 17.53 25.15
C PHE A 404 -33.16 16.04 24.83
N SER A 405 -33.67 15.62 23.66
CA SER A 405 -33.57 14.24 23.22
C SER A 405 -32.14 13.82 22.91
N VAL A 406 -31.34 14.70 22.30
CA VAL A 406 -29.93 14.49 22.02
C VAL A 406 -29.14 14.39 23.30
N ILE A 407 -29.39 15.29 24.31
CA ILE A 407 -28.80 15.25 25.63
C ILE A 407 -29.16 13.93 26.35
N ARG A 408 -30.42 13.53 26.32
CA ARG A 408 -30.90 12.28 26.93
C ARG A 408 -30.20 11.05 26.32
N VAL A 409 -30.08 10.98 25.00
CA VAL A 409 -29.37 9.89 24.29
C VAL A 409 -27.89 9.92 24.66
N SER A 410 -27.30 11.11 24.80
CA SER A 410 -25.88 11.27 25.20
C SER A 410 -25.64 10.81 26.65
N LEU A 411 -26.52 11.15 27.58
CA LEU A 411 -26.46 10.71 28.98
C LEU A 411 -26.67 9.20 29.11
N GLN A 412 -27.63 8.63 28.38
CA GLN A 412 -27.82 7.18 28.34
C GLN A 412 -26.61 6.44 27.74
N HIS A 413 -25.99 7.06 26.75
CA HIS A 413 -24.75 6.55 26.17
C HIS A 413 -23.60 6.57 27.16
N GLN A 414 -23.45 7.66 27.95
CA GLN A 414 -22.42 7.75 29.02
C GLN A 414 -22.64 6.66 30.07
N LYS A 415 -23.87 6.39 30.52
CA LYS A 415 -24.15 5.32 31.48
C LYS A 415 -23.78 3.94 30.96
N GLY A 416 -24.19 3.61 29.74
CA GLY A 416 -23.82 2.35 29.07
C GLY A 416 -22.32 2.24 28.82
N PHE A 417 -21.66 3.38 28.65
CA PHE A 417 -20.21 3.49 28.47
C PHE A 417 -19.43 3.20 29.76
N ILE A 418 -19.92 3.68 30.92
CA ILE A 418 -19.31 3.38 32.23
C ILE A 418 -19.36 1.88 32.51
N GLU A 419 -20.48 1.25 32.21
CA GLU A 419 -20.65 -0.20 32.39
C GLU A 419 -19.74 -1.00 31.44
N TYR A 420 -19.65 -0.58 30.17
CA TYR A 420 -18.75 -1.16 29.20
C TYR A 420 -17.28 -0.98 29.59
N LYS A 421 -16.89 0.18 30.15
CA LYS A 421 -15.55 0.45 30.68
C LYS A 421 -15.20 -0.48 31.85
N LYS A 422 -16.16 -0.78 32.72
CA LYS A 422 -16.00 -1.76 33.80
C LYS A 422 -15.77 -3.17 33.24
N ASN A 423 -16.52 -3.56 32.21
CA ASN A 423 -16.37 -4.87 31.57
C ASN A 423 -15.03 -5.04 30.88
N ILE A 424 -14.55 -4.04 30.13
CA ILE A 424 -13.20 -4.08 29.53
C ILE A 424 -12.12 -4.15 30.61
N LYS A 425 -12.22 -3.36 31.68
CA LYS A 425 -11.27 -3.41 32.79
C LYS A 425 -11.21 -4.81 33.42
N ARG A 426 -12.37 -5.45 33.60
CA ARG A 426 -12.47 -6.82 34.08
C ARG A 426 -11.82 -7.83 33.11
N ASP A 427 -12.05 -7.65 31.79
CA ASP A 427 -11.50 -8.55 30.77
C ASP A 427 -9.98 -8.42 30.63
N VAL A 428 -9.42 -7.22 30.85
CA VAL A 428 -7.96 -7.00 30.95
C VAL A 428 -7.40 -7.62 32.21
N LEU A 429 -8.06 -7.43 33.37
CA LEU A 429 -7.64 -8.04 34.64
C LEU A 429 -7.68 -9.56 34.57
N ASN A 430 -8.62 -10.14 33.83
CA ASN A 430 -8.74 -11.57 33.58
C ASN A 430 -7.85 -12.08 32.43
N LYS A 431 -6.87 -11.27 31.96
CA LYS A 431 -5.97 -11.57 30.82
C LYS A 431 -6.68 -11.93 29.50
N ARG A 432 -7.95 -11.57 29.34
CA ARG A 432 -8.72 -11.77 28.10
C ARG A 432 -8.43 -10.70 27.03
N LEU A 433 -7.89 -9.56 27.43
CA LEU A 433 -7.49 -8.46 26.53
C LEU A 433 -6.10 -7.92 26.96
N PRO A 434 -5.23 -7.52 25.99
CA PRO A 434 -3.94 -6.89 26.28
C PRO A 434 -4.11 -5.52 26.97
N LEU A 435 -3.19 -5.17 27.86
CA LEU A 435 -3.18 -3.91 28.60
C LEU A 435 -3.09 -2.67 27.67
N GLU A 436 -2.36 -2.82 26.56
CA GLU A 436 -2.19 -1.78 25.53
C GLU A 436 -3.52 -1.43 24.85
N PHE A 437 -4.34 -2.43 24.57
CA PHE A 437 -5.69 -2.22 24.03
C PHE A 437 -6.55 -1.34 24.95
N TYR A 438 -6.40 -1.49 26.25
CA TYR A 438 -7.12 -0.68 27.22
C TYR A 438 -6.64 0.78 27.22
N ARG A 439 -5.33 1.03 27.07
CA ARG A 439 -4.75 2.39 26.99
C ARG A 439 -5.19 3.12 25.74
N ASP A 440 -5.08 2.48 24.58
CA ASP A 440 -5.46 3.08 23.28
C ASP A 440 -6.96 3.37 23.23
N TYR A 441 -7.76 2.47 23.78
CA TYR A 441 -9.19 2.64 23.90
C TYR A 441 -9.55 3.82 24.82
N GLN A 442 -8.88 3.95 25.97
CA GLN A 442 -9.08 5.06 26.91
C GLN A 442 -8.74 6.41 26.25
N GLN A 443 -7.61 6.49 25.55
CA GLN A 443 -7.15 7.70 24.88
C GLN A 443 -8.10 8.13 23.74
N ALA A 444 -8.50 7.19 22.92
CA ALA A 444 -9.45 7.46 21.81
C ALA A 444 -10.81 7.92 22.32
N LEU A 445 -11.28 7.40 23.44
CA LEU A 445 -12.56 7.76 24.02
C LEU A 445 -12.55 9.10 24.74
N THR A 446 -11.46 9.43 25.45
CA THR A 446 -11.32 10.71 26.14
C THR A 446 -11.34 11.87 25.14
N LEU A 447 -10.57 11.76 24.04
CA LEU A 447 -10.54 12.76 22.97
C LEU A 447 -11.90 12.93 22.28
N LYS A 448 -12.65 11.87 22.11
CA LYS A 448 -13.94 11.89 21.41
C LYS A 448 -15.07 12.42 22.27
N ASN A 449 -15.05 12.09 23.57
CA ASN A 449 -16.01 12.62 24.53
C ASN A 449 -15.82 14.12 24.75
N GLN A 450 -14.58 14.62 24.82
CA GLN A 450 -14.34 16.07 24.97
C GLN A 450 -14.89 16.84 23.75
N LYS A 451 -14.67 16.39 22.52
CA LYS A 451 -15.24 17.05 21.32
C LYS A 451 -16.76 17.00 21.28
N LEU A 452 -17.36 15.87 21.70
CA LEU A 452 -18.82 15.75 21.75
C LEU A 452 -19.43 16.62 22.85
N ILE A 453 -18.83 16.66 24.04
CA ILE A 453 -19.23 17.50 25.14
C ILE A 453 -19.11 18.99 24.78
N GLN A 454 -18.01 19.39 24.10
CA GLN A 454 -17.82 20.75 23.63
C GLN A 454 -18.88 21.14 22.59
N SER A 455 -19.14 20.27 21.61
CA SER A 455 -20.17 20.53 20.58
C SER A 455 -21.58 20.64 21.17
N LEU A 456 -21.90 19.85 22.20
CA LEU A 456 -23.19 19.91 22.89
C LEU A 456 -23.30 21.17 23.75
N HIS A 457 -22.21 21.63 24.38
CA HIS A 457 -22.12 22.87 25.13
C HIS A 457 -22.34 24.08 24.21
N ASP A 458 -21.67 24.13 23.05
CA ASP A 458 -21.78 25.20 22.08
C ASP A 458 -23.20 25.31 21.48
N ILE A 459 -23.86 24.15 21.24
CA ILE A 459 -25.27 24.08 20.84
C ILE A 459 -26.18 24.60 21.93
N GLY A 460 -25.93 24.23 23.18
CA GLY A 460 -26.67 24.70 24.36
C GLY A 460 -26.61 26.22 24.56
N LEU A 461 -25.42 26.80 24.41
CA LEU A 461 -25.20 28.25 24.48
C LEU A 461 -25.92 29.01 23.36
N LYS A 462 -25.88 28.48 22.12
CA LYS A 462 -26.63 29.06 21.00
C LYS A 462 -28.14 29.03 21.19
N ILE A 463 -28.69 28.02 21.84
CA ILE A 463 -30.13 27.92 22.15
C ILE A 463 -30.51 28.88 23.23
N MET A 464 -29.66 29.11 24.26
CA MET A 464 -29.89 30.08 25.30
C MET A 464 -29.85 31.52 24.76
N SER A 465 -28.95 31.84 23.83
CA SER A 465 -28.87 33.15 23.15
C SER A 465 -30.03 33.47 22.20
N LEU A 466 -30.82 32.47 21.81
CA LEU A 466 -32.04 32.60 20.99
C LEU A 466 -33.32 32.76 21.85
N LYS A 467 -33.21 32.65 23.17
CA LYS A 467 -34.33 32.79 24.10
C LYS A 467 -34.26 34.08 24.92
N GLY A 468 -33.22 34.86 24.77
CA GLY A 468 -33.10 36.26 25.24
C GLY A 468 -33.29 37.20 24.03
#